data_a21d2e2b7978c9b2d881a0185aee20c8
#
_entry.id   a21d2e2b7978c9b2d881a0185aee20c8
#
_cell.length_a   1.000
_cell.length_b   1.000
_cell.length_c   1.000
_cell.angle_alpha   90.00
_cell.angle_beta   90.00
_cell.angle_gamma   90.00
#
_symmetry.space_group_name_H-M   'P 1'
#
loop_
_entity.id
_entity.type
_entity.pdbx_description
1 polymer ?
#
loop_
_entity_poly.entity_id
_entity_poly.type
_entity_poly.pdbx_seq_one_letter_code
_entity_poly.pdbx_strand_id
1 'polypeptide(L)'
;METIPSYRKGLRMSAPILAVLTLGVLGLSTASAAEYADPNDYSGMALLTFFLFFVGYISMGAAFIFFVMERNSVAEEYRTTMTISALIVGIAAFHYYYMRGAYVEDGIVSVHYRYMDWLITVPLMALKFPSLVGKGAITDNKIPVIGGFANVCLFGAVWMIGWGFAGETGLMVDTFGDNAGLLCLLLSGVGWAMIIVAAGDPFGLMEPKGIDNSKVKEELQWSLNALRMFIVVGWVIYPIGYLFSPETNLLEGNQELMGVLYNVADMINKIGFGIVAWMGAKKATAAMA
;
A
#
# COMPACT_ATOMS: atom_id res chain seq x y z
N MET A 1 -29.44 -27.61 -38.51
CA MET A 1 -30.04 -27.15 -37.24
C MET A 1 -28.94 -27.20 -36.23
N GLU A 2 -28.11 -26.11 -36.18
CA GLU A 2 -26.94 -26.00 -35.35
C GLU A 2 -27.34 -25.54 -33.95
N THR A 3 -26.95 -26.30 -32.94
CA THR A 3 -27.22 -26.01 -31.53
C THR A 3 -26.25 -24.93 -31.04
N ILE A 4 -26.78 -23.75 -30.71
CA ILE A 4 -26.03 -22.65 -30.06
C ILE A 4 -25.59 -23.11 -28.65
N PRO A 5 -24.31 -23.04 -28.30
CA PRO A 5 -23.86 -23.35 -26.93
C PRO A 5 -24.37 -22.28 -25.96
N SER A 6 -25.13 -22.69 -24.95
CA SER A 6 -25.61 -21.81 -23.91
C SER A 6 -24.47 -21.30 -23.05
N TYR A 7 -24.05 -20.06 -23.25
CA TYR A 7 -23.12 -19.33 -22.40
C TYR A 7 -23.83 -18.83 -21.13
N ARG A 8 -24.12 -19.75 -20.21
CA ARG A 8 -24.55 -19.43 -18.84
C ARG A 8 -23.57 -20.03 -17.83
N LYS A 9 -22.32 -19.56 -17.80
CA LYS A 9 -21.53 -19.58 -16.56
C LYS A 9 -21.86 -18.32 -15.79
N GLY A 10 -22.98 -18.35 -15.07
CA GLY A 10 -23.33 -17.30 -14.12
C GLY A 10 -22.20 -17.13 -13.11
N LEU A 11 -21.88 -15.89 -12.81
CA LEU A 11 -20.95 -15.48 -11.76
C LEU A 11 -21.43 -16.07 -10.44
N ARG A 12 -20.97 -17.28 -10.10
CA ARG A 12 -21.15 -17.82 -8.75
C ARG A 12 -20.11 -17.14 -7.86
N MET A 13 -20.47 -15.99 -7.31
CA MET A 13 -19.73 -15.44 -6.18
C MET A 13 -19.73 -16.51 -5.09
N SER A 14 -18.54 -16.93 -4.64
CA SER A 14 -18.46 -17.92 -3.56
C SER A 14 -19.07 -17.33 -2.28
N ALA A 15 -19.78 -18.14 -1.52
CA ALA A 15 -20.41 -17.73 -0.26
C ALA A 15 -19.51 -16.89 0.67
N PRO A 16 -18.19 -17.14 0.80
CA PRO A 16 -17.31 -16.28 1.59
C PRO A 16 -17.15 -14.86 1.04
N ILE A 17 -17.15 -14.66 -0.28
CA ILE A 17 -17.06 -13.29 -0.88
C ILE A 17 -18.36 -12.53 -0.59
N LEU A 18 -19.50 -13.18 -0.70
CA LEU A 18 -20.79 -12.58 -0.36
C LEU A 18 -20.87 -12.25 1.15
N ALA A 19 -20.35 -13.12 2.01
CA ALA A 19 -20.29 -12.90 3.45
C ALA A 19 -19.39 -11.72 3.82
N VAL A 20 -18.22 -11.58 3.21
CA VAL A 20 -17.31 -10.44 3.44
C VAL A 20 -17.94 -9.14 2.95
N LEU A 21 -18.59 -9.15 1.78
CA LEU A 21 -19.29 -7.97 1.27
C LEU A 21 -20.50 -7.60 2.17
N THR A 22 -21.26 -8.60 2.65
CA THR A 22 -22.43 -8.37 3.53
C THR A 22 -21.98 -7.89 4.92
N LEU A 23 -20.93 -8.46 5.49
CA LEU A 23 -20.35 -8.00 6.77
C LEU A 23 -19.76 -6.61 6.65
N GLY A 24 -19.10 -6.28 5.52
CA GLY A 24 -18.62 -4.94 5.23
C GLY A 24 -19.75 -3.92 5.15
N VAL A 25 -20.85 -4.25 4.47
CA VAL A 25 -22.02 -3.39 4.36
C VAL A 25 -22.78 -3.28 5.69
N LEU A 26 -22.94 -4.38 6.43
CA LEU A 26 -23.58 -4.38 7.75
C LEU A 26 -22.73 -3.66 8.80
N GLY A 27 -21.39 -3.78 8.76
CA GLY A 27 -20.50 -3.03 9.62
C GLY A 27 -20.56 -1.51 9.37
N LEU A 28 -20.83 -1.10 8.12
CA LEU A 28 -21.06 0.30 7.75
C LEU A 28 -22.40 0.84 8.24
N SER A 29 -23.40 -0.03 8.40
CA SER A 29 -24.77 0.38 8.82
C SER A 29 -24.94 0.47 10.33
N THR A 30 -24.06 -0.11 11.14
CA THR A 30 -24.06 -0.02 12.61
C THR A 30 -23.17 1.11 13.16
N ALA A 31 -22.39 1.77 12.30
CA ALA A 31 -21.82 3.05 12.68
C ALA A 31 -23.00 3.98 12.98
N SER A 32 -23.20 4.30 14.28
CA SER A 32 -24.14 5.36 14.70
C SER A 32 -23.95 6.52 13.73
N ALA A 33 -25.04 7.21 13.38
CA ALA A 33 -24.95 8.42 12.58
C ALA A 33 -23.95 9.34 13.28
N ALA A 34 -22.67 9.22 12.93
CA ALA A 34 -21.68 10.20 13.29
C ALA A 34 -22.27 11.51 12.80
N GLU A 35 -22.43 12.44 13.69
CA GLU A 35 -22.90 13.78 13.38
C GLU A 35 -22.16 14.21 12.12
N TYR A 36 -22.88 14.47 11.02
CA TYR A 36 -22.26 14.78 9.74
C TYR A 36 -21.45 16.05 9.96
N ALA A 37 -20.12 15.93 9.96
CA ALA A 37 -19.29 17.12 9.99
C ALA A 37 -19.69 18.01 8.82
N ASP A 38 -20.07 19.25 9.12
CA ASP A 38 -20.38 20.21 8.08
C ASP A 38 -19.06 20.58 7.38
N PRO A 39 -18.91 20.30 6.06
CA PRO A 39 -17.71 20.73 5.33
C PRO A 39 -17.40 22.21 5.44
N ASN A 40 -18.41 23.05 5.75
CA ASN A 40 -18.24 24.49 5.94
C ASN A 40 -17.49 24.85 7.23
N ASP A 41 -17.37 23.93 8.18
CA ASP A 41 -16.58 24.12 9.41
C ASP A 41 -15.06 24.06 9.14
N TYR A 42 -14.66 23.60 7.97
CA TYR A 42 -13.27 23.45 7.55
C TYR A 42 -12.87 24.52 6.53
N SER A 43 -11.62 24.97 6.59
CA SER A 43 -11.07 25.92 5.63
C SER A 43 -9.61 25.62 5.31
N GLY A 44 -9.11 26.11 4.16
CA GLY A 44 -7.71 25.99 3.79
C GLY A 44 -7.21 24.53 3.78
N MET A 45 -6.11 24.26 4.49
CA MET A 45 -5.48 22.94 4.53
C MET A 45 -6.35 21.91 5.26
N ALA A 46 -7.08 22.32 6.31
CA ALA A 46 -7.99 21.44 7.03
C ALA A 46 -9.15 20.93 6.13
N LEU A 47 -9.70 21.78 5.28
CA LEU A 47 -10.70 21.38 4.29
C LEU A 47 -10.12 20.36 3.29
N LEU A 48 -8.89 20.57 2.85
CA LEU A 48 -8.21 19.64 1.94
C LEU A 48 -7.96 18.29 2.62
N THR A 49 -7.51 18.27 3.87
CA THR A 49 -7.31 17.07 4.68
C THR A 49 -8.62 16.29 4.83
N PHE A 50 -9.69 16.99 5.23
CA PHE A 50 -11.04 16.43 5.31
C PHE A 50 -11.45 15.78 3.98
N PHE A 51 -11.38 16.52 2.88
CA PHE A 51 -11.72 16.04 1.54
C PHE A 51 -10.93 14.79 1.15
N LEU A 52 -9.61 14.78 1.41
CA LEU A 52 -8.74 13.66 1.05
C LEU A 52 -8.99 12.41 1.89
N PHE A 53 -9.43 12.51 3.14
CA PHE A 53 -9.86 11.35 3.91
C PHE A 53 -11.09 10.68 3.29
N PHE A 54 -12.08 11.45 2.86
CA PHE A 54 -13.27 10.91 2.20
C PHE A 54 -12.97 10.31 0.84
N VAL A 55 -12.22 11.03 0.00
CA VAL A 55 -11.81 10.54 -1.33
C VAL A 55 -10.94 9.30 -1.20
N GLY A 56 -9.98 9.28 -0.25
CA GLY A 56 -9.11 8.13 0.01
C GLY A 56 -9.90 6.89 0.40
N TYR A 57 -10.81 7.02 1.36
CA TYR A 57 -11.68 5.94 1.79
C TYR A 57 -12.48 5.33 0.63
N ILE A 58 -13.19 6.18 -0.13
CA ILE A 58 -14.07 5.74 -1.23
C ILE A 58 -13.25 5.15 -2.39
N SER A 59 -12.16 5.82 -2.79
CA SER A 59 -11.34 5.38 -3.92
C SER A 59 -10.65 4.04 -3.65
N MET A 60 -10.18 3.80 -2.42
CA MET A 60 -9.59 2.52 -2.03
C MET A 60 -10.64 1.42 -1.96
N GLY A 61 -11.86 1.71 -1.49
CA GLY A 61 -12.99 0.78 -1.52
C GLY A 61 -13.40 0.41 -2.96
N ALA A 62 -13.46 1.38 -3.87
CA ALA A 62 -13.71 1.15 -5.28
C ALA A 62 -12.59 0.31 -5.94
N ALA A 63 -11.33 0.60 -5.62
CA ALA A 63 -10.19 -0.17 -6.11
C ALA A 63 -10.20 -1.61 -5.57
N PHE A 64 -10.64 -1.84 -4.34
CA PHE A 64 -10.84 -3.18 -3.78
C PHE A 64 -11.82 -3.99 -4.65
N ILE A 65 -12.98 -3.43 -4.94
CA ILE A 65 -13.99 -4.07 -5.80
C ILE A 65 -13.40 -4.36 -7.18
N PHE A 66 -12.71 -3.38 -7.78
CA PHE A 66 -12.07 -3.54 -9.08
C PHE A 66 -11.08 -4.72 -9.09
N PHE A 67 -10.16 -4.82 -8.14
CA PHE A 67 -9.17 -5.90 -8.12
C PHE A 67 -9.79 -7.27 -7.83
N VAL A 68 -10.85 -7.34 -7.02
CA VAL A 68 -11.61 -8.57 -6.80
C VAL A 68 -12.29 -9.04 -8.09
N MET A 69 -12.90 -8.13 -8.85
CA MET A 69 -13.56 -8.45 -10.11
C MET A 69 -12.55 -8.86 -11.19
N GLU A 70 -11.45 -8.13 -11.31
CA GLU A 70 -10.40 -8.35 -12.30
C GLU A 70 -9.53 -9.58 -12.01
N ARG A 71 -9.61 -10.15 -10.81
CA ARG A 71 -8.85 -11.35 -10.44
C ARG A 71 -9.06 -12.53 -11.42
N ASN A 72 -10.26 -12.69 -11.94
CA ASN A 72 -10.58 -13.79 -12.87
C ASN A 72 -10.37 -13.42 -14.35
N SER A 73 -9.99 -12.18 -14.65
CA SER A 73 -9.69 -11.71 -16.00
C SER A 73 -8.21 -11.89 -16.39
N VAL A 74 -7.38 -12.35 -15.45
CA VAL A 74 -5.97 -12.66 -15.67
C VAL A 74 -5.71 -14.17 -15.59
N ALA A 75 -4.60 -14.64 -16.18
CA ALA A 75 -4.18 -16.02 -16.09
C ALA A 75 -4.00 -16.46 -14.63
N GLU A 76 -4.15 -17.75 -14.38
CA GLU A 76 -4.18 -18.31 -13.02
C GLU A 76 -2.94 -17.94 -12.19
N GLU A 77 -1.77 -17.90 -12.80
CA GLU A 77 -0.51 -17.54 -12.16
C GLU A 77 -0.49 -16.08 -11.61
N TYR A 78 -1.30 -15.16 -12.17
CA TYR A 78 -1.38 -13.77 -11.73
C TYR A 78 -2.52 -13.49 -10.74
N ARG A 79 -3.39 -14.46 -10.46
CA ARG A 79 -4.53 -14.29 -9.56
C ARG A 79 -4.11 -13.91 -8.13
N THR A 80 -2.97 -14.42 -7.68
CA THR A 80 -2.39 -14.06 -6.37
C THR A 80 -2.01 -12.59 -6.33
N THR A 81 -1.44 -12.04 -7.41
CA THR A 81 -1.11 -10.61 -7.55
C THR A 81 -2.36 -9.74 -7.40
N MET A 82 -3.47 -10.13 -8.02
CA MET A 82 -4.75 -9.42 -7.90
C MET A 82 -5.33 -9.52 -6.49
N THR A 83 -5.23 -10.70 -5.86
CA THR A 83 -5.67 -10.90 -4.48
C THR A 83 -4.87 -10.01 -3.51
N ILE A 84 -3.55 -9.95 -3.66
CA ILE A 84 -2.70 -9.06 -2.85
C ILE A 84 -3.07 -7.59 -3.11
N SER A 85 -3.34 -7.20 -4.35
CA SER A 85 -3.78 -5.83 -4.68
C SER A 85 -5.09 -5.48 -3.98
N ALA A 86 -6.07 -6.39 -4.00
CA ALA A 86 -7.34 -6.21 -3.31
C ALA A 86 -7.15 -6.09 -1.79
N LEU A 87 -6.33 -6.98 -1.18
CA LEU A 87 -6.04 -6.92 0.25
C LEU A 87 -5.43 -5.58 0.67
N ILE A 88 -4.44 -5.08 -0.07
CA ILE A 88 -3.77 -3.80 0.24
C ILE A 88 -4.79 -2.66 0.28
N VAL A 89 -5.58 -2.47 -0.77
CA VAL A 89 -6.53 -1.35 -0.83
C VAL A 89 -7.75 -1.58 0.06
N GLY A 90 -8.17 -2.82 0.29
CA GLY A 90 -9.27 -3.14 1.21
C GLY A 90 -8.91 -2.86 2.67
N ILE A 91 -7.71 -3.24 3.12
CA ILE A 91 -7.18 -2.94 4.45
C ILE A 91 -7.05 -1.42 4.61
N ALA A 92 -6.48 -0.74 3.61
CA ALA A 92 -6.35 0.70 3.64
C ALA A 92 -7.71 1.41 3.69
N ALA A 93 -8.70 1.01 2.89
CA ALA A 93 -10.05 1.58 2.94
C ALA A 93 -10.65 1.51 4.35
N PHE A 94 -10.48 0.35 5.02
CA PHE A 94 -10.95 0.15 6.39
C PHE A 94 -10.28 1.10 7.39
N HIS A 95 -8.93 1.25 7.33
CA HIS A 95 -8.22 2.18 8.21
C HIS A 95 -8.55 3.64 7.88
N TYR A 96 -8.73 3.99 6.61
CA TYR A 96 -9.15 5.33 6.21
C TYR A 96 -10.55 5.70 6.74
N TYR A 97 -11.44 4.71 6.88
CA TYR A 97 -12.72 4.94 7.55
C TYR A 97 -12.52 5.38 9.00
N TYR A 98 -11.64 4.71 9.76
CA TYR A 98 -11.33 5.10 11.14
C TYR A 98 -10.56 6.42 11.23
N MET A 99 -9.56 6.63 10.37
CA MET A 99 -8.80 7.89 10.34
C MET A 99 -9.70 9.08 10.01
N ARG A 100 -10.62 8.90 9.07
CA ARG A 100 -11.64 9.90 8.78
C ARG A 100 -12.50 10.19 10.00
N GLY A 101 -12.94 9.17 10.74
CA GLY A 101 -13.72 9.32 11.97
C GLY A 101 -12.97 10.14 13.01
N ALA A 102 -11.73 9.79 13.34
CA ALA A 102 -10.89 10.53 14.27
C ALA A 102 -10.67 11.99 13.85
N TYR A 103 -10.53 12.24 12.53
CA TYR A 103 -10.39 13.60 12.03
C TYR A 103 -11.68 14.41 12.14
N VAL A 104 -12.83 13.81 11.87
CA VAL A 104 -14.15 14.45 11.94
C VAL A 104 -14.57 14.74 13.40
N GLU A 105 -14.31 13.78 14.30
CA GLU A 105 -14.75 13.86 15.69
C GLU A 105 -13.80 14.71 16.55
N ASP A 106 -12.49 14.55 16.35
CA ASP A 106 -11.46 15.11 17.25
C ASP A 106 -10.50 16.09 16.55
N GLY A 107 -10.58 16.27 15.23
CA GLY A 107 -9.63 17.07 14.45
C GLY A 107 -8.23 16.45 14.38
N ILE A 108 -8.08 15.14 14.65
CA ILE A 108 -6.80 14.48 14.77
C ILE A 108 -6.44 13.74 13.48
N VAL A 109 -5.27 14.06 12.89
CA VAL A 109 -4.64 13.26 11.86
C VAL A 109 -3.94 12.08 12.53
N SER A 110 -4.64 10.95 12.66
CA SER A 110 -4.17 9.80 13.45
C SER A 110 -2.97 9.10 12.82
N VAL A 111 -1.82 9.23 13.45
CA VAL A 111 -0.60 8.47 13.14
C VAL A 111 -0.79 6.98 13.46
N HIS A 112 -1.42 6.63 14.58
CA HIS A 112 -1.58 5.25 15.03
C HIS A 112 -2.32 4.37 14.02
N TYR A 113 -3.50 4.78 13.54
CA TYR A 113 -4.24 4.01 12.53
C TYR A 113 -3.48 3.90 11.22
N ARG A 114 -2.69 4.90 10.87
CA ARG A 114 -1.86 4.91 9.66
C ARG A 114 -0.75 3.88 9.73
N TYR A 115 -0.03 3.80 10.85
CA TYR A 115 1.02 2.80 11.05
C TYR A 115 0.47 1.38 11.20
N MET A 116 -0.74 1.19 11.77
CA MET A 116 -1.44 -0.10 11.78
C MET A 116 -1.71 -0.58 10.34
N ASP A 117 -2.18 0.30 9.47
CA ASP A 117 -2.36 0.02 8.04
C ASP A 117 -1.03 -0.36 7.38
N TRP A 118 -0.01 0.49 7.53
CA TRP A 118 1.28 0.30 6.87
C TRP A 118 2.01 -0.96 7.32
N LEU A 119 1.90 -1.35 8.59
CA LEU A 119 2.52 -2.57 9.11
C LEU A 119 2.03 -3.83 8.38
N ILE A 120 0.81 -3.80 7.85
CA ILE A 120 0.22 -4.91 7.09
C ILE A 120 0.42 -4.71 5.59
N THR A 121 0.14 -3.50 5.09
CA THR A 121 0.08 -3.26 3.64
C THR A 121 1.45 -3.14 2.99
N VAL A 122 2.47 -2.62 3.68
CA VAL A 122 3.84 -2.48 3.13
C VAL A 122 4.50 -3.83 2.87
N PRO A 123 4.47 -4.83 3.79
CA PRO A 123 4.91 -6.19 3.48
C PRO A 123 4.16 -6.83 2.30
N LEU A 124 2.85 -6.61 2.19
CA LEU A 124 2.06 -7.10 1.07
C LEU A 124 2.48 -6.45 -0.26
N MET A 125 2.83 -5.17 -0.27
CA MET A 125 3.36 -4.51 -1.46
C MET A 125 4.68 -5.15 -1.92
N ALA A 126 5.58 -5.47 -1.01
CA ALA A 126 6.83 -6.16 -1.33
C ALA A 126 6.58 -7.59 -1.86
N LEU A 127 5.65 -8.34 -1.28
CA LEU A 127 5.27 -9.68 -1.73
C LEU A 127 4.58 -9.70 -3.10
N LYS A 128 4.13 -8.54 -3.61
CA LYS A 128 3.57 -8.44 -4.95
C LYS A 128 4.60 -8.72 -6.04
N PHE A 129 5.88 -8.38 -5.84
CA PHE A 129 6.93 -8.65 -6.83
C PHE A 129 7.01 -10.15 -7.18
N PRO A 130 7.25 -11.08 -6.23
CA PRO A 130 7.31 -12.49 -6.56
C PRO A 130 6.00 -13.06 -7.10
N SER A 131 4.87 -12.50 -6.70
CA SER A 131 3.56 -12.93 -7.22
C SER A 131 3.32 -12.51 -8.68
N LEU A 132 3.97 -11.43 -9.13
CA LEU A 132 3.87 -10.93 -10.50
C LEU A 132 4.91 -11.57 -11.42
N VAL A 133 6.21 -11.53 -11.03
CA VAL A 133 7.30 -11.99 -11.88
C VAL A 133 7.46 -13.52 -11.90
N GLY A 134 6.82 -14.21 -10.96
CA GLY A 134 6.90 -15.66 -10.79
C GLY A 134 8.10 -16.11 -9.95
N LYS A 135 7.95 -17.28 -9.32
CA LYS A 135 8.98 -17.85 -8.43
C LYS A 135 10.32 -18.13 -9.14
N GLY A 136 10.28 -18.43 -10.43
CA GLY A 136 11.50 -18.71 -11.21
C GLY A 136 12.42 -17.51 -11.41
N ALA A 137 11.89 -16.29 -11.33
CA ALA A 137 12.65 -15.05 -11.40
C ALA A 137 13.16 -14.58 -10.02
N ILE A 138 12.71 -15.19 -8.93
CA ILE A 138 13.21 -14.87 -7.59
C ILE A 138 14.50 -15.64 -7.35
N THR A 139 15.56 -14.91 -7.02
CA THR A 139 16.86 -15.49 -6.70
C THR A 139 16.98 -15.73 -5.19
N ASP A 140 17.62 -16.81 -4.82
CA ASP A 140 17.94 -17.12 -3.40
C ASP A 140 19.20 -16.37 -2.92
N ASN A 141 19.49 -15.20 -3.48
CA ASN A 141 20.58 -14.35 -2.99
C ASN A 141 20.29 -13.94 -1.56
N LYS A 142 20.89 -14.67 -0.63
CA LYS A 142 20.66 -14.50 0.80
C LYS A 142 21.49 -13.34 1.33
N ILE A 143 20.84 -12.44 2.03
CA ILE A 143 21.56 -11.55 2.95
C ILE A 143 21.91 -12.41 4.18
N PRO A 144 23.18 -12.42 4.62
CA PRO A 144 23.56 -13.16 5.82
C PRO A 144 22.62 -12.86 6.98
N VAL A 145 22.20 -13.90 7.72
CA VAL A 145 21.28 -13.84 8.87
C VAL A 145 19.81 -13.65 8.52
N ILE A 146 19.46 -12.88 7.48
CA ILE A 146 18.04 -12.54 7.17
C ILE A 146 17.44 -13.52 6.16
N GLY A 147 18.23 -14.02 5.21
CA GLY A 147 17.77 -14.97 4.19
C GLY A 147 17.45 -14.34 2.84
N GLY A 148 16.55 -14.98 2.07
CA GLY A 148 16.21 -14.60 0.69
C GLY A 148 15.21 -13.43 0.58
N PHE A 149 14.77 -13.17 -0.64
CA PHE A 149 13.92 -12.02 -1.02
C PHE A 149 12.77 -11.72 -0.06
N ALA A 150 11.93 -12.71 0.22
CA ALA A 150 10.73 -12.49 1.04
C ALA A 150 11.09 -12.07 2.48
N ASN A 151 12.12 -12.70 3.06
CA ASN A 151 12.57 -12.38 4.42
C ASN A 151 13.20 -10.98 4.48
N VAL A 152 14.01 -10.61 3.49
CA VAL A 152 14.62 -9.27 3.40
C VAL A 152 13.54 -8.19 3.27
N CYS A 153 12.54 -8.41 2.42
CA CYS A 153 11.44 -7.48 2.24
C CYS A 153 10.56 -7.38 3.49
N LEU A 154 10.23 -8.53 4.12
CA LEU A 154 9.42 -8.54 5.34
C LEU A 154 10.16 -7.86 6.50
N PHE A 155 11.43 -8.23 6.74
CA PHE A 155 12.22 -7.60 7.79
C PHE A 155 12.41 -6.11 7.52
N GLY A 156 12.78 -5.73 6.29
CA GLY A 156 12.93 -4.31 5.92
C GLY A 156 11.64 -3.50 6.11
N ALA A 157 10.49 -4.07 5.74
CA ALA A 157 9.19 -3.43 5.92
C ALA A 157 8.85 -3.23 7.42
N VAL A 158 8.96 -4.27 8.23
CA VAL A 158 8.68 -4.19 9.69
C VAL A 158 9.66 -3.24 10.37
N TRP A 159 10.94 -3.30 10.02
CA TRP A 159 11.97 -2.40 10.52
C TRP A 159 11.66 -0.94 10.17
N MET A 160 11.37 -0.66 8.89
CA MET A 160 11.06 0.68 8.40
C MET A 160 9.84 1.26 9.12
N ILE A 161 8.75 0.50 9.19
CA ILE A 161 7.49 0.93 9.80
C ILE A 161 7.64 1.08 11.32
N GLY A 162 8.35 0.16 11.98
CA GLY A 162 8.58 0.22 13.43
C GLY A 162 9.37 1.46 13.86
N TRP A 163 10.47 1.77 13.18
CA TRP A 163 11.25 2.97 13.48
C TRP A 163 10.52 4.26 13.08
N GLY A 164 9.79 4.27 11.96
CA GLY A 164 8.94 5.40 11.59
C GLY A 164 7.88 5.68 12.66
N PHE A 165 7.18 4.65 13.13
CA PHE A 165 6.20 4.74 14.21
C PHE A 165 6.83 5.29 15.51
N ALA A 166 7.98 4.74 15.90
CA ALA A 166 8.66 5.16 17.12
C ALA A 166 9.05 6.66 17.09
N GLY A 167 9.40 7.19 15.91
CA GLY A 167 9.69 8.61 15.73
C GLY A 167 8.45 9.49 15.75
N GLU A 168 7.39 9.13 15.01
CA GLU A 168 6.15 9.93 14.93
C GLU A 168 5.26 9.82 16.18
N THR A 169 5.56 8.92 17.10
CA THR A 169 4.85 8.82 18.39
C THR A 169 5.70 9.28 19.58
N GLY A 170 6.91 9.77 19.33
CA GLY A 170 7.81 10.21 20.40
C GLY A 170 8.33 9.10 21.33
N LEU A 171 8.12 7.81 21.01
CA LEU A 171 8.50 6.67 21.86
C LEU A 171 9.99 6.63 22.23
N MET A 172 10.85 7.23 21.40
CA MET A 172 12.30 7.19 21.59
C MET A 172 12.88 8.50 22.15
N VAL A 173 12.03 9.47 22.53
CA VAL A 173 12.48 10.76 23.06
C VAL A 173 13.27 10.58 24.35
N ASP A 174 12.84 9.71 25.27
CA ASP A 174 13.57 9.43 26.52
C ASP A 174 14.95 8.79 26.27
N THR A 175 15.13 8.10 25.13
CA THR A 175 16.38 7.40 24.78
C THR A 175 17.34 8.29 23.97
N PHE A 176 16.83 9.05 23.01
CA PHE A 176 17.62 9.80 22.04
C PHE A 176 17.52 11.33 22.19
N GLY A 177 16.70 11.81 23.15
CA GLY A 177 16.46 13.23 23.38
C GLY A 177 15.93 13.93 22.11
N ASP A 178 16.37 15.15 21.90
CA ASP A 178 15.96 16.00 20.76
C ASP A 178 16.30 15.42 19.36
N ASN A 179 17.21 14.44 19.32
CA ASN A 179 17.58 13.78 18.06
C ASN A 179 16.68 12.57 17.73
N ALA A 180 15.71 12.24 18.55
CA ALA A 180 14.87 11.05 18.40
C ALA A 180 14.21 10.98 17.01
N GLY A 181 13.58 12.07 16.55
CA GLY A 181 12.95 12.15 15.24
C GLY A 181 13.91 11.84 14.10
N LEU A 182 15.09 12.49 14.09
CA LEU A 182 16.09 12.29 13.04
C LEU A 182 16.67 10.86 13.05
N LEU A 183 17.01 10.34 14.22
CA LEU A 183 17.59 8.99 14.33
C LEU A 183 16.57 7.92 13.93
N CYS A 184 15.32 8.07 14.31
CA CYS A 184 14.24 7.16 13.90
C CYS A 184 14.02 7.21 12.37
N LEU A 185 14.07 8.39 11.74
CA LEU A 185 13.98 8.55 10.29
C LEU A 185 15.13 7.82 9.58
N LEU A 186 16.36 7.99 10.04
CA LEU A 186 17.54 7.34 9.46
C LEU A 186 17.49 5.82 9.61
N LEU A 187 17.09 5.33 10.78
CA LEU A 187 16.91 3.89 11.04
C LEU A 187 15.78 3.31 10.20
N SER A 188 14.66 4.03 10.05
CA SER A 188 13.57 3.66 9.13
C SER A 188 14.08 3.56 7.69
N GLY A 189 14.91 4.50 7.24
CA GLY A 189 15.54 4.50 5.92
C GLY A 189 16.36 3.24 5.61
N VAL A 190 16.98 2.62 6.62
CA VAL A 190 17.70 1.33 6.45
C VAL A 190 16.75 0.23 5.97
N GLY A 191 15.55 0.13 6.55
CA GLY A 191 14.54 -0.85 6.13
C GLY A 191 14.07 -0.61 4.70
N TRP A 192 13.89 0.66 4.32
CA TRP A 192 13.56 1.03 2.93
C TRP A 192 14.67 0.63 1.95
N ALA A 193 15.93 0.93 2.29
CA ALA A 193 17.09 0.53 1.48
C ALA A 193 17.17 -0.99 1.29
N MET A 194 16.83 -1.79 2.31
CA MET A 194 16.78 -3.25 2.19
C MET A 194 15.77 -3.71 1.14
N ILE A 195 14.59 -3.10 1.07
CA ILE A 195 13.57 -3.42 0.08
C ILE A 195 14.06 -3.05 -1.34
N ILE A 196 14.71 -1.89 -1.49
CA ILE A 196 15.31 -1.46 -2.78
C ILE A 196 16.41 -2.42 -3.22
N VAL A 197 17.29 -2.85 -2.31
CA VAL A 197 18.35 -3.83 -2.63
C VAL A 197 17.75 -5.16 -3.11
N ALA A 198 16.65 -5.60 -2.51
CA ALA A 198 15.99 -6.85 -2.91
C ALA A 198 15.28 -6.71 -4.27
N ALA A 199 14.49 -5.67 -4.47
CA ALA A 199 13.64 -5.48 -5.65
C ALA A 199 14.39 -4.84 -6.85
N GLY A 200 15.45 -4.10 -6.58
CA GLY A 200 16.15 -3.25 -7.54
C GLY A 200 15.54 -1.84 -7.67
N ASP A 201 16.26 -0.97 -8.34
CA ASP A 201 15.84 0.39 -8.63
C ASP A 201 15.35 0.54 -10.09
N PRO A 202 14.48 1.53 -10.38
CA PRO A 202 13.91 1.73 -11.72
C PRO A 202 14.91 2.33 -12.72
N PHE A 203 16.04 2.85 -12.24
CA PHE A 203 17.06 3.51 -13.06
C PHE A 203 18.19 2.57 -13.50
N GLY A 204 18.18 1.33 -12.97
CA GLY A 204 19.21 0.34 -13.28
C GLY A 204 20.59 0.65 -12.68
N LEU A 205 20.66 1.53 -11.68
CA LEU A 205 21.91 1.89 -10.99
C LEU A 205 22.38 0.80 -10.02
N MET A 206 21.44 -0.03 -9.59
CA MET A 206 21.69 -1.13 -8.66
C MET A 206 21.12 -2.44 -9.20
N GLU A 207 21.96 -3.46 -9.30
CA GLU A 207 21.47 -4.81 -9.61
C GLU A 207 20.64 -5.36 -8.45
N PRO A 208 19.40 -5.83 -8.72
CA PRO A 208 18.58 -6.42 -7.69
C PRO A 208 19.18 -7.71 -7.16
N LYS A 209 19.21 -7.87 -5.84
CA LYS A 209 19.75 -9.08 -5.20
C LYS A 209 18.71 -10.21 -5.11
N GLY A 210 17.44 -9.89 -5.26
CA GLY A 210 16.33 -10.82 -5.09
C GLY A 210 15.53 -11.13 -6.35
N ILE A 211 15.76 -10.46 -7.48
CA ILE A 211 15.06 -10.66 -8.75
C ILE A 211 16.07 -10.83 -9.88
N ASP A 212 15.96 -11.92 -10.63
CA ASP A 212 16.73 -12.15 -11.87
C ASP A 212 15.93 -11.57 -13.05
N ASN A 213 16.31 -10.36 -13.49
CA ASN A 213 15.63 -9.67 -14.58
C ASN A 213 15.61 -10.46 -15.90
N SER A 214 16.61 -11.33 -16.13
CA SER A 214 16.69 -12.15 -17.36
C SER A 214 15.62 -13.23 -17.43
N LYS A 215 15.03 -13.60 -16.29
CA LYS A 215 13.95 -14.60 -16.17
C LYS A 215 12.56 -13.98 -16.09
N VAL A 216 12.46 -12.65 -16.06
CA VAL A 216 11.16 -11.94 -16.07
C VAL A 216 10.67 -11.88 -17.50
N LYS A 217 9.41 -12.29 -17.75
CA LYS A 217 8.77 -12.22 -19.06
C LYS A 217 8.81 -10.78 -19.62
N GLU A 218 9.00 -10.65 -20.94
CA GLU A 218 9.10 -9.35 -21.62
C GLU A 218 7.87 -8.48 -21.34
N GLU A 219 6.68 -9.07 -21.33
CA GLU A 219 5.40 -8.39 -21.09
C GLU A 219 5.33 -7.75 -19.70
N LEU A 220 6.11 -8.26 -18.72
CA LEU A 220 6.13 -7.80 -17.34
C LEU A 220 7.24 -6.79 -17.05
N GLN A 221 8.23 -6.62 -17.93
CA GLN A 221 9.41 -5.75 -17.67
C GLN A 221 9.00 -4.31 -17.35
N TRP A 222 8.07 -3.75 -18.13
CA TRP A 222 7.55 -2.41 -17.87
C TRP A 222 6.89 -2.30 -16.49
N SER A 223 6.00 -3.25 -16.17
CA SER A 223 5.31 -3.25 -14.88
C SER A 223 6.27 -3.43 -13.70
N LEU A 224 7.27 -4.30 -13.84
CA LEU A 224 8.32 -4.47 -12.82
C LEU A 224 9.06 -3.14 -12.57
N ASN A 225 9.49 -2.45 -13.63
CA ASN A 225 10.19 -1.17 -13.48
C ASN A 225 9.27 -0.08 -12.93
N ALA A 226 8.00 -0.05 -13.33
CA ALA A 226 7.03 0.89 -12.76
C ALA A 226 6.77 0.62 -11.27
N LEU A 227 6.69 -0.64 -10.84
CA LEU A 227 6.57 -0.99 -9.41
C LEU A 227 7.82 -0.56 -8.61
N ARG A 228 9.02 -0.71 -9.18
CA ARG A 228 10.26 -0.18 -8.60
C ARG A 228 10.23 1.34 -8.46
N MET A 229 9.67 2.04 -9.47
CA MET A 229 9.48 3.50 -9.42
C MET A 229 8.61 3.91 -8.23
N PHE A 230 7.51 3.19 -7.96
CA PHE A 230 6.69 3.46 -6.78
C PHE A 230 7.48 3.32 -5.47
N ILE A 231 8.35 2.29 -5.35
CA ILE A 231 9.14 2.09 -4.14
C ILE A 231 10.22 3.17 -3.99
N VAL A 232 10.94 3.51 -5.07
CA VAL A 232 12.08 4.43 -4.98
C VAL A 232 11.65 5.89 -5.00
N VAL A 233 10.67 6.25 -5.84
CA VAL A 233 10.23 7.65 -6.02
C VAL A 233 8.90 7.90 -5.29
N GLY A 234 7.93 7.01 -5.45
CA GLY A 234 6.61 7.18 -4.86
C GLY A 234 6.63 7.19 -3.33
N TRP A 235 7.52 6.40 -2.72
CA TRP A 235 7.64 6.36 -1.26
C TRP A 235 8.41 7.54 -0.65
N VAL A 236 9.10 8.37 -1.44
CA VAL A 236 9.77 9.58 -0.93
C VAL A 236 8.79 10.54 -0.24
N ILE A 237 7.54 10.55 -0.65
CA ILE A 237 6.52 11.42 -0.06
C ILE A 237 6.28 11.14 1.43
N TYR A 238 6.50 9.87 1.90
CA TYR A 238 6.31 9.52 3.32
C TYR A 238 7.38 10.15 4.23
N PRO A 239 8.70 10.03 3.96
CA PRO A 239 9.70 10.79 4.72
C PRO A 239 9.48 12.30 4.66
N ILE A 240 8.98 12.86 3.55
CA ILE A 240 8.62 14.29 3.50
C ILE A 240 7.48 14.58 4.47
N GLY A 241 6.42 13.77 4.51
CA GLY A 241 5.33 13.91 5.48
C GLY A 241 5.81 13.79 6.92
N TYR A 242 6.72 12.85 7.20
CA TYR A 242 7.35 12.64 8.49
C TYR A 242 8.05 13.91 9.04
N LEU A 243 8.69 14.71 8.16
CA LEU A 243 9.34 15.95 8.56
C LEU A 243 8.35 16.97 9.16
N PHE A 244 7.08 16.93 8.77
CA PHE A 244 6.02 17.82 9.26
C PHE A 244 5.21 17.24 10.41
N SER A 245 5.51 16.00 10.84
CA SER A 245 4.85 15.41 11.99
C SER A 245 5.23 16.18 13.27
N PRO A 246 4.25 16.61 14.09
CA PRO A 246 4.51 17.43 15.28
C PRO A 246 5.46 16.78 16.28
N GLU A 247 5.39 15.46 16.44
CA GLU A 247 6.16 14.71 17.43
C GLU A 247 7.63 14.49 17.03
N THR A 248 7.97 14.67 15.75
CA THR A 248 9.35 14.44 15.29
C THR A 248 10.31 15.60 15.60
N ASN A 249 9.76 16.79 15.79
CA ASN A 249 10.52 18.01 16.07
C ASN A 249 11.61 18.32 15.04
N LEU A 250 11.42 17.90 13.78
CA LEU A 250 12.39 18.12 12.68
C LEU A 250 12.14 19.42 11.93
N LEU A 251 10.88 19.73 11.70
CA LEU A 251 10.41 21.00 11.14
C LEU A 251 9.28 21.54 12.02
N GLU A 252 8.79 22.74 11.71
CA GLU A 252 7.57 23.25 12.34
C GLU A 252 6.42 22.26 12.07
N GLY A 253 5.90 21.66 13.13
CA GLY A 253 4.87 20.63 13.06
C GLY A 253 3.60 21.15 12.38
N ASN A 254 3.10 20.40 11.40
CA ASN A 254 1.88 20.73 10.66
C ASN A 254 1.13 19.43 10.33
N GLN A 255 0.23 19.01 11.24
CA GLN A 255 -0.53 17.78 11.07
C GLN A 255 -1.40 17.77 9.81
N GLU A 256 -1.91 18.94 9.36
CA GLU A 256 -2.73 19.03 8.17
C GLU A 256 -1.91 18.76 6.91
N LEU A 257 -0.74 19.39 6.79
CA LEU A 257 0.17 19.15 5.67
C LEU A 257 0.67 17.71 5.66
N MET A 258 1.05 17.16 6.82
CA MET A 258 1.38 15.75 6.98
C MET A 258 0.22 14.85 6.50
N GLY A 259 -1.00 15.15 6.94
CA GLY A 259 -2.21 14.42 6.57
C GLY A 259 -2.46 14.43 5.06
N VAL A 260 -2.34 15.60 4.42
CA VAL A 260 -2.46 15.75 2.96
C VAL A 260 -1.42 14.90 2.22
N LEU A 261 -0.14 15.02 2.62
CA LEU A 261 0.96 14.28 1.99
C LEU A 261 0.73 12.77 2.09
N TYR A 262 0.39 12.27 3.27
CA TYR A 262 0.15 10.84 3.49
C TYR A 262 -1.10 10.33 2.76
N ASN A 263 -2.20 11.11 2.73
CA ASN A 263 -3.40 10.71 2.02
C ASN A 263 -3.16 10.60 0.51
N VAL A 264 -2.46 11.56 -0.08
CA VAL A 264 -2.08 11.55 -1.49
C VAL A 264 -1.12 10.38 -1.78
N ALA A 265 -0.10 10.20 -0.92
CA ALA A 265 0.86 9.12 -1.05
C ALA A 265 0.18 7.75 -1.07
N ASP A 266 -0.72 7.51 -0.13
CA ASP A 266 -1.42 6.22 0.00
C ASP A 266 -2.30 5.92 -1.22
N MET A 267 -3.07 6.90 -1.72
CA MET A 267 -3.87 6.72 -2.92
C MET A 267 -3.00 6.37 -4.13
N ILE A 268 -1.94 7.13 -4.37
CA ILE A 268 -1.03 6.90 -5.50
C ILE A 268 -0.32 5.55 -5.35
N ASN A 269 0.31 5.31 -4.20
CA ASN A 269 1.17 4.14 -4.02
C ASN A 269 0.40 2.83 -3.83
N LYS A 270 -0.85 2.84 -3.35
CA LYS A 270 -1.63 1.61 -3.17
C LYS A 270 -2.49 1.29 -4.38
N ILE A 271 -3.28 2.26 -4.86
CA ILE A 271 -4.14 2.08 -6.04
C ILE A 271 -3.28 1.98 -7.31
N GLY A 272 -2.37 2.95 -7.53
CA GLY A 272 -1.49 2.98 -8.70
C GLY A 272 -0.60 1.75 -8.79
N PHE A 273 -0.01 1.32 -7.67
CA PHE A 273 0.79 0.09 -7.59
C PHE A 273 -0.04 -1.16 -7.99
N GLY A 274 -1.30 -1.22 -7.55
CA GLY A 274 -2.23 -2.28 -7.93
C GLY A 274 -2.58 -2.26 -9.42
N ILE A 275 -2.87 -1.08 -9.97
CA ILE A 275 -3.20 -0.89 -11.41
C ILE A 275 -2.03 -1.29 -12.30
N VAL A 276 -0.80 -0.87 -11.97
CA VAL A 276 0.39 -1.25 -12.74
C VAL A 276 0.61 -2.75 -12.74
N ALA A 277 0.43 -3.42 -11.59
CA ALA A 277 0.54 -4.87 -11.52
C ALA A 277 -0.57 -5.58 -12.34
N TRP A 278 -1.80 -5.05 -12.31
CA TRP A 278 -2.90 -5.53 -13.13
C TRP A 278 -2.62 -5.39 -14.62
N MET A 279 -2.13 -4.22 -15.08
CA MET A 279 -1.77 -3.99 -16.48
C MET A 279 -0.73 -5.00 -16.98
N GLY A 280 0.31 -5.28 -16.18
CA GLY A 280 1.31 -6.30 -16.50
C GLY A 280 0.70 -7.70 -16.58
N ALA A 281 -0.10 -8.07 -15.60
CA ALA A 281 -0.78 -9.36 -15.58
C ALA A 281 -1.73 -9.55 -16.78
N LYS A 282 -2.47 -8.49 -17.17
CA LYS A 282 -3.32 -8.51 -18.37
C LYS A 282 -2.51 -8.69 -19.64
N LYS A 283 -1.41 -7.91 -19.80
CA LYS A 283 -0.55 -8.01 -20.98
C LYS A 283 0.06 -9.40 -21.11
N ALA A 284 0.60 -9.94 -20.01
CA ALA A 284 1.17 -11.29 -20.01
C ALA A 284 0.11 -12.39 -20.23
N THR A 285 -1.13 -12.20 -19.74
CA THR A 285 -2.24 -13.11 -20.02
C THR A 285 -2.60 -13.13 -21.49
N ALA A 286 -2.67 -11.96 -22.13
CA ALA A 286 -2.99 -11.85 -23.55
C ALA A 286 -1.91 -12.50 -24.45
N ALA A 287 -0.65 -12.50 -24.04
CA ALA A 287 0.44 -13.16 -24.76
C ALA A 287 0.43 -14.69 -24.65
N MET A 288 -0.40 -15.27 -23.77
CA MET A 288 -0.58 -16.72 -23.63
C MET A 288 -1.76 -17.28 -24.46
N ALA A 289 -2.65 -16.40 -24.94
CA ALA A 289 -3.82 -16.76 -25.73
C ALA A 289 -3.49 -16.83 -27.22
#